data_03616ceb3be952e910089c9eb51fd2c9
#
_entry.id   03616ceb3be952e910089c9eb51fd2c9
#
_cell.length_a   1.000
_cell.length_b   1.000
_cell.length_c   1.000
_cell.angle_alpha   90.00
_cell.angle_beta   90.00
_cell.angle_gamma   90.00
#
_symmetry.space_group_name_H-M   'P 1'
#
loop_
_entity.id
_entity.type
_entity.pdbx_description
1 polymer ?
#
loop_
_entity_poly.entity_id
_entity_poly.type
_entity_poly.pdbx_seq_one_letter_code
_entity_poly.pdbx_strand_id
1 'polypeptide(L)'
;MSKKSQRIYEKMWEELPEYLREEIDRVSKKHKFSEEKRKRLIEKVYAEFVNSRFEAAEAIGILTAQSISEPATQMTMRTYHVAGSVGLKVTLGLPRLIEIFDARKELETPSMTIYLKSKHNTEKHAIEFAKKIIEKRIENVAEVTINLSENSIEIKPENPKYIHVMEEVIKKKVKKIEIHKKRTYLSIEPKKELTVKELRTLKERIAALVVDGVKGIENAIVIREGDDWIIQTFGSNLAEILKMGEVDHSKTYSNNPHEIAKVLGIEAARNLVIEEAYKAMQEQGLDVDIRFLSLVADIMTFGGDVKPIGRYGVAGKKESVLARASFEETTKHLTNAAARGAKDPLKGLFENLMIGNLVPAGTGKVEITSLLGEEDE
;
A
#
# COMPACT_ATOMS: atom_id res chain seq x y z
N MET A 1 6.29 41.78 -19.77
CA MET A 1 7.05 40.57 -20.13
C MET A 1 7.73 40.77 -21.47
N SER A 2 8.98 40.27 -21.61
CA SER A 2 9.72 40.34 -22.88
C SER A 2 9.02 39.42 -23.90
N LYS A 3 8.97 39.84 -25.21
CA LYS A 3 8.48 39.01 -26.34
C LYS A 3 9.16 37.63 -26.38
N LYS A 4 10.38 37.52 -25.88
CA LYS A 4 11.13 36.26 -25.75
C LYS A 4 10.51 35.29 -24.72
N SER A 5 10.07 35.79 -23.56
CA SER A 5 9.42 34.97 -22.54
C SER A 5 8.05 34.44 -22.99
N GLN A 6 7.33 35.21 -23.82
CA GLN A 6 6.02 34.80 -24.33
C GLN A 6 6.15 33.66 -25.35
N ARG A 7 7.14 33.71 -26.24
CA ARG A 7 7.44 32.64 -27.20
C ARG A 7 7.87 31.34 -26.55
N ILE A 8 8.65 31.42 -25.45
CA ILE A 8 9.08 30.23 -24.70
C ILE A 8 7.87 29.56 -24.04
N TYR A 9 6.95 30.35 -23.50
CA TYR A 9 5.74 29.85 -22.88
C TYR A 9 4.80 29.18 -23.90
N GLU A 10 4.60 29.79 -25.06
CA GLU A 10 3.80 29.22 -26.15
C GLU A 10 4.37 27.86 -26.61
N LYS A 11 5.69 27.76 -26.75
CA LYS A 11 6.37 26.53 -27.11
C LYS A 11 6.18 25.43 -26.03
N MET A 12 6.35 25.75 -24.75
CA MET A 12 6.10 24.81 -23.63
C MET A 12 4.66 24.31 -23.65
N TRP A 13 3.69 25.17 -23.94
CA TRP A 13 2.30 24.81 -24.03
C TRP A 13 2.00 23.89 -25.21
N GLU A 14 2.59 24.13 -26.38
CA GLU A 14 2.41 23.31 -27.58
C GLU A 14 3.05 21.92 -27.44
N GLU A 15 4.19 21.82 -26.74
CA GLU A 15 4.88 20.55 -26.50
C GLU A 15 4.18 19.64 -25.47
N LEU A 16 3.27 20.18 -24.65
CA LEU A 16 2.49 19.38 -23.72
C LEU A 16 1.41 18.57 -24.44
N PRO A 17 1.20 17.30 -24.09
CA PRO A 17 0.09 16.49 -24.58
C PRO A 17 -1.27 17.14 -24.33
N GLU A 18 -2.24 16.87 -25.21
CA GLU A 18 -3.57 17.47 -25.15
C GLU A 18 -4.29 17.22 -23.81
N TYR A 19 -4.22 15.98 -23.28
CA TYR A 19 -4.83 15.64 -21.99
C TYR A 19 -4.28 16.46 -20.82
N LEU A 20 -2.97 16.79 -20.83
CA LEU A 20 -2.38 17.65 -19.78
C LEU A 20 -2.83 19.10 -19.92
N ARG A 21 -2.96 19.58 -21.16
CA ARG A 21 -3.48 20.95 -21.45
C ARG A 21 -4.91 21.11 -20.95
N GLU A 22 -5.78 20.13 -21.24
CA GLU A 22 -7.16 20.12 -20.77
C GLU A 22 -7.25 20.10 -19.24
N GLU A 23 -6.42 19.28 -18.59
CA GLU A 23 -6.40 19.20 -17.14
C GLU A 23 -5.91 20.50 -16.48
N ILE A 24 -4.86 21.12 -17.02
CA ILE A 24 -4.39 22.43 -16.56
C ILE A 24 -5.50 23.48 -16.69
N ASP A 25 -6.24 23.49 -17.79
CA ASP A 25 -7.34 24.41 -18.01
C ASP A 25 -8.51 24.14 -17.05
N ARG A 26 -8.83 22.86 -16.81
CA ARG A 26 -9.85 22.44 -15.85
C ARG A 26 -9.52 22.91 -14.44
N VAL A 27 -8.29 22.66 -13.97
CA VAL A 27 -7.82 23.06 -12.64
C VAL A 27 -7.76 24.58 -12.51
N SER A 28 -7.27 25.28 -13.54
CA SER A 28 -7.18 26.74 -13.55
C SER A 28 -8.55 27.41 -13.46
N LYS A 29 -9.56 26.87 -14.14
CA LYS A 29 -10.96 27.34 -14.07
C LYS A 29 -11.58 27.04 -12.71
N LYS A 30 -11.40 25.82 -12.18
CA LYS A 30 -11.93 25.38 -10.89
C LYS A 30 -11.45 26.25 -9.74
N HIS A 31 -10.16 26.60 -9.72
CA HIS A 31 -9.53 27.38 -8.65
C HIS A 31 -9.39 28.86 -8.97
N LYS A 32 -9.93 29.33 -10.11
CA LYS A 32 -9.88 30.74 -10.55
C LYS A 32 -8.46 31.32 -10.45
N PHE A 33 -7.48 30.63 -11.03
CA PHE A 33 -6.09 31.09 -11.00
C PHE A 33 -5.90 32.38 -11.81
N SER A 34 -5.02 33.27 -11.29
CA SER A 34 -4.55 34.42 -12.06
C SER A 34 -3.64 33.96 -13.20
N GLU A 35 -3.49 34.78 -14.23
CA GLU A 35 -2.60 34.55 -15.37
C GLU A 35 -1.18 34.16 -14.93
N GLU A 36 -0.63 34.82 -13.91
CA GLU A 36 0.68 34.52 -13.38
C GLU A 36 0.75 33.15 -12.72
N LYS A 37 -0.28 32.77 -11.93
CA LYS A 37 -0.35 31.45 -11.30
C LYS A 37 -0.49 30.35 -12.34
N ARG A 38 -1.29 30.58 -13.40
CA ARG A 38 -1.44 29.64 -14.50
C ARG A 38 -0.12 29.43 -15.24
N LYS A 39 0.65 30.48 -15.50
CA LYS A 39 1.97 30.38 -16.13
C LYS A 39 2.96 29.58 -15.29
N ARG A 40 3.06 29.85 -13.99
CA ARG A 40 3.89 29.05 -13.07
C ARG A 40 3.46 27.60 -12.99
N LEU A 41 2.16 27.32 -13.10
CA LEU A 41 1.65 25.95 -13.15
C LEU A 41 2.14 25.25 -14.40
N ILE A 42 2.02 25.89 -15.57
CA ILE A 42 2.47 25.33 -16.85
C ILE A 42 3.99 25.10 -16.83
N GLU A 43 4.78 26.03 -16.33
CA GLU A 43 6.24 25.87 -16.21
C GLU A 43 6.60 24.65 -15.34
N LYS A 44 5.93 24.47 -14.20
CA LYS A 44 6.17 23.31 -13.33
C LYS A 44 5.73 22.00 -13.98
N VAL A 45 4.53 21.97 -14.57
CA VAL A 45 4.03 20.75 -15.24
C VAL A 45 4.91 20.38 -16.43
N TYR A 46 5.37 21.38 -17.19
CA TYR A 46 6.28 21.14 -18.31
C TYR A 46 7.63 20.59 -17.84
N ALA A 47 8.21 21.18 -16.80
CA ALA A 47 9.47 20.70 -16.24
C ALA A 47 9.34 19.24 -15.74
N GLU A 48 8.27 18.92 -15.04
CA GLU A 48 8.00 17.56 -14.58
C GLU A 48 7.77 16.58 -15.72
N PHE A 49 7.01 17.01 -16.74
CA PHE A 49 6.77 16.21 -17.94
C PHE A 49 8.06 15.90 -18.70
N VAL A 50 8.97 16.87 -18.87
CA VAL A 50 10.26 16.65 -19.51
C VAL A 50 11.15 15.71 -18.66
N ASN A 51 11.18 15.92 -17.36
CA ASN A 51 11.98 15.11 -16.43
C ASN A 51 11.49 13.67 -16.33
N SER A 52 10.20 13.43 -16.54
CA SER A 52 9.61 12.07 -16.51
C SER A 52 9.83 11.27 -17.79
N ARG A 53 10.31 11.89 -18.86
CA ARG A 53 10.50 11.20 -20.16
C ARG A 53 11.76 10.34 -20.15
N PHE A 54 11.66 9.20 -20.81
CA PHE A 54 12.80 8.37 -21.21
C PHE A 54 13.22 8.71 -22.64
N GLU A 55 14.42 8.28 -23.02
CA GLU A 55 14.87 8.42 -24.38
C GLU A 55 14.04 7.56 -25.35
N ALA A 56 13.90 8.02 -26.59
CA ALA A 56 13.13 7.30 -27.58
C ALA A 56 13.80 5.97 -27.94
N ALA A 57 13.00 4.93 -28.13
CA ALA A 57 13.41 3.57 -28.49
C ALA A 57 14.21 2.80 -27.41
N GLU A 58 14.32 3.28 -26.19
CA GLU A 58 14.87 2.50 -25.09
C GLU A 58 13.95 1.33 -24.66
N ALA A 59 14.58 0.22 -24.28
CA ALA A 59 13.88 -0.93 -23.70
C ALA A 59 13.60 -0.71 -22.21
N ILE A 60 12.66 0.20 -21.88
CA ILE A 60 12.41 0.73 -20.53
C ILE A 60 12.14 -0.37 -19.51
N GLY A 61 11.42 -1.42 -19.88
CA GLY A 61 11.12 -2.53 -18.96
C GLY A 61 12.37 -3.29 -18.53
N ILE A 62 13.31 -3.54 -19.46
CA ILE A 62 14.58 -4.21 -19.15
C ILE A 62 15.47 -3.29 -18.32
N LEU A 63 15.57 -2.03 -18.69
CA LEU A 63 16.35 -1.02 -17.98
C LEU A 63 15.83 -0.85 -16.54
N THR A 64 14.52 -0.81 -16.37
CA THR A 64 13.88 -0.76 -15.04
C THR A 64 14.21 -1.99 -14.21
N ALA A 65 14.09 -3.17 -14.80
CA ALA A 65 14.39 -4.42 -14.10
C ALA A 65 15.86 -4.48 -13.63
N GLN A 66 16.80 -4.08 -14.47
CA GLN A 66 18.23 -4.01 -14.12
C GLN A 66 18.49 -2.97 -13.04
N SER A 67 17.93 -1.75 -13.20
CA SER A 67 18.16 -0.63 -12.27
C SER A 67 17.60 -0.88 -10.86
N ILE A 68 16.63 -1.79 -10.72
CA ILE A 68 16.09 -2.19 -9.42
C ILE A 68 16.78 -3.45 -8.89
N SER A 69 17.04 -4.47 -9.75
CA SER A 69 17.59 -5.75 -9.30
C SER A 69 19.06 -5.65 -8.91
N GLU A 70 19.86 -4.84 -9.59
CA GLU A 70 21.27 -4.64 -9.26
C GLU A 70 21.46 -4.10 -7.84
N PRO A 71 20.85 -2.96 -7.44
CA PRO A 71 20.92 -2.48 -6.07
C PRO A 71 20.31 -3.46 -5.05
N ALA A 72 19.20 -4.14 -5.40
CA ALA A 72 18.59 -5.13 -4.52
C ALA A 72 19.52 -6.31 -4.22
N THR A 73 20.35 -6.74 -5.17
CA THR A 73 21.37 -7.74 -4.93
C THR A 73 22.42 -7.26 -3.91
N GLN A 74 22.77 -5.99 -3.91
CA GLN A 74 23.68 -5.43 -2.93
C GLN A 74 23.07 -5.38 -1.50
N MET A 75 21.75 -5.26 -1.39
CA MET A 75 21.05 -5.32 -0.09
C MET A 75 21.21 -6.69 0.59
N THR A 76 21.24 -7.77 -0.16
CA THR A 76 21.45 -9.11 0.41
C THR A 76 22.82 -9.30 1.05
N MET A 77 23.82 -8.57 0.54
CA MET A 77 25.20 -8.61 1.03
C MET A 77 25.41 -7.68 2.25
N ARG A 78 24.54 -6.72 2.47
CA ARG A 78 24.61 -5.74 3.56
C ARG A 78 23.50 -5.97 4.56
N THR A 79 23.61 -6.99 5.40
CA THR A 79 22.74 -7.13 6.58
C THR A 79 23.16 -6.12 7.65
N TYR A 80 22.66 -4.90 7.56
CA TYR A 80 22.78 -3.95 8.66
C TYR A 80 21.76 -4.33 9.73
N HIS A 81 22.27 -4.92 10.80
CA HIS A 81 21.53 -4.92 12.04
C HIS A 81 21.47 -3.49 12.54
N VAL A 82 20.37 -2.81 12.30
CA VAL A 82 20.05 -1.56 13.00
C VAL A 82 19.70 -1.93 14.44
N ALA A 83 20.74 -2.26 15.22
CA ALA A 83 20.64 -2.35 16.65
C ALA A 83 20.58 -0.92 17.19
N GLY A 84 19.43 -0.48 17.64
CA GLY A 84 19.41 0.68 18.51
C GLY A 84 18.29 1.70 18.41
N SER A 85 17.30 1.60 17.54
CA SER A 85 16.10 2.41 17.73
C SER A 85 15.15 1.69 18.69
N VAL A 86 15.02 2.20 19.87
CA VAL A 86 13.99 1.86 20.83
C VAL A 86 12.65 2.17 20.16
N GLY A 87 11.96 1.15 19.65
CA GLY A 87 10.71 1.41 19.00
C GLY A 87 10.12 0.19 18.32
N LEU A 88 9.65 0.38 17.14
CA LEU A 88 8.93 -0.59 16.34
C LEU A 88 9.92 -1.48 15.59
N LYS A 89 9.72 -2.79 15.62
CA LYS A 89 10.37 -3.69 14.67
C LYS A 89 9.74 -3.42 13.32
N VAL A 90 10.48 -2.81 12.41
CA VAL A 90 10.06 -2.58 11.03
C VAL A 90 10.91 -3.45 10.12
N THR A 91 10.29 -4.14 9.19
CA THR A 91 11.01 -4.84 8.12
C THR A 91 11.73 -3.81 7.27
N LEU A 92 13.05 -3.95 7.13
CA LEU A 92 13.92 -3.02 6.41
C LEU A 92 14.65 -3.72 5.27
N GLY A 93 15.06 -2.97 4.27
CA GLY A 93 15.85 -3.47 3.15
C GLY A 93 15.13 -4.44 2.24
N LEU A 94 15.82 -5.49 1.79
CA LEU A 94 15.30 -6.44 0.80
C LEU A 94 13.98 -7.13 1.20
N PRO A 95 13.78 -7.62 2.44
CA PRO A 95 12.51 -8.20 2.84
C PRO A 95 11.32 -7.22 2.65
N ARG A 96 11.54 -5.94 2.92
CA ARG A 96 10.51 -4.92 2.71
C ARG A 96 10.22 -4.69 1.23
N LEU A 97 11.22 -4.65 0.37
CA LEU A 97 11.03 -4.56 -1.08
C LEU A 97 10.25 -5.75 -1.63
N ILE A 98 10.55 -6.96 -1.15
CA ILE A 98 9.83 -8.16 -1.53
C ILE A 98 8.35 -8.06 -1.10
N GLU A 99 8.06 -7.60 0.12
CA GLU A 99 6.68 -7.40 0.56
C GLU A 99 5.90 -6.44 -0.34
N ILE A 100 6.53 -5.33 -0.74
CA ILE A 100 5.93 -4.30 -1.59
C ILE A 100 5.65 -4.86 -2.99
N PHE A 101 6.65 -5.45 -3.64
CA PHE A 101 6.55 -5.92 -5.03
C PHE A 101 5.74 -7.21 -5.18
N ASP A 102 5.70 -8.05 -4.14
CA ASP A 102 4.79 -9.19 -4.06
C ASP A 102 3.36 -8.78 -3.66
N ALA A 103 3.13 -7.50 -3.39
CA ALA A 103 1.83 -6.98 -2.95
C ALA A 103 1.20 -7.86 -1.86
N ARG A 104 1.95 -8.17 -0.80
CA ARG A 104 1.47 -9.03 0.28
C ARG A 104 0.30 -8.38 0.99
N LYS A 105 -0.76 -9.16 1.20
CA LYS A 105 -1.95 -8.68 1.91
C LYS A 105 -1.72 -8.55 3.41
N GLU A 106 -0.99 -9.50 3.97
CA GLU A 106 -0.59 -9.54 5.36
C GLU A 106 0.90 -9.22 5.43
N LEU A 107 1.21 -8.08 6.01
CA LEU A 107 2.58 -7.62 6.21
C LEU A 107 3.13 -8.22 7.51
N GLU A 108 4.42 -8.46 7.58
CA GLU A 108 5.08 -8.92 8.82
C GLU A 108 5.04 -7.83 9.90
N THR A 109 5.19 -6.58 9.50
CA THR A 109 5.16 -5.41 10.40
C THR A 109 4.22 -4.34 9.84
N PRO A 110 2.89 -4.54 9.97
CA PRO A 110 1.94 -3.50 9.58
C PRO A 110 2.13 -2.27 10.47
N SER A 111 2.18 -1.09 9.88
CA SER A 111 2.38 0.16 10.59
C SER A 111 1.59 1.30 9.95
N MET A 112 1.26 2.31 10.74
CA MET A 112 0.68 3.55 10.26
C MET A 112 1.44 4.73 10.85
N THR A 113 1.52 5.79 10.07
CA THR A 113 2.01 7.08 10.50
C THR A 113 0.82 8.05 10.57
N ILE A 114 0.45 8.46 11.78
CA ILE A 114 -0.71 9.29 12.03
C ILE A 114 -0.25 10.70 12.36
N TYR A 115 -0.77 11.66 11.60
CA TYR A 115 -0.58 13.09 11.83
C TYR A 115 -1.83 13.70 12.47
N LEU A 116 -1.62 14.52 13.48
CA LEU A 116 -2.70 15.26 14.13
C LEU A 116 -2.91 16.62 13.45
N LYS A 117 -4.14 17.11 13.46
CA LYS A 117 -4.45 18.47 12.98
C LYS A 117 -3.68 19.51 13.81
N SER A 118 -3.33 20.62 13.22
CA SER A 118 -2.53 21.69 13.85
C SER A 118 -3.07 22.15 15.21
N LYS A 119 -4.38 22.06 15.46
CA LYS A 119 -5.00 22.38 16.76
C LYS A 119 -4.67 21.37 17.87
N HIS A 120 -4.36 20.15 17.51
CA HIS A 120 -4.10 19.02 18.40
C HIS A 120 -2.64 18.56 18.37
N ASN A 121 -1.78 19.26 17.64
CA ASN A 121 -0.36 18.94 17.46
C ASN A 121 0.47 19.36 18.69
N THR A 122 0.23 18.70 19.81
CA THR A 122 0.98 18.90 21.07
C THR A 122 1.35 17.56 21.67
N GLU A 123 2.47 17.49 22.36
CA GLU A 123 2.97 16.26 22.97
C GLU A 123 1.92 15.57 23.85
N LYS A 124 1.25 16.33 24.73
CA LYS A 124 0.23 15.82 25.65
C LYS A 124 -0.93 15.17 24.89
N HIS A 125 -1.47 15.87 23.88
CA HIS A 125 -2.55 15.33 23.07
C HIS A 125 -2.14 14.12 22.26
N ALA A 126 -0.91 14.10 21.72
CA ALA A 126 -0.38 12.95 20.98
C ALA A 126 -0.28 11.70 21.87
N ILE A 127 0.19 11.86 23.11
CA ILE A 127 0.26 10.77 24.10
C ILE A 127 -1.12 10.27 24.51
N GLU A 128 -2.07 11.17 24.75
CA GLU A 128 -3.45 10.81 25.08
C GLU A 128 -4.13 10.09 23.91
N PHE A 129 -3.95 10.59 22.71
CA PHE A 129 -4.48 9.97 21.50
C PHE A 129 -3.85 8.59 21.25
N ALA A 130 -2.55 8.45 21.40
CA ALA A 130 -1.86 7.16 21.30
C ALA A 130 -2.44 6.13 22.27
N LYS A 131 -2.67 6.50 23.54
CA LYS A 131 -3.31 5.62 24.54
C LYS A 131 -4.75 5.26 24.18
N LYS A 132 -5.47 6.14 23.51
CA LYS A 132 -6.87 5.95 23.10
C LYS A 132 -7.00 4.97 21.92
N ILE A 133 -6.03 4.93 21.00
CA ILE A 133 -6.09 4.08 19.81
C ILE A 133 -5.59 2.65 20.03
N ILE A 134 -4.77 2.40 21.05
CA ILE A 134 -4.24 1.06 21.33
C ILE A 134 -5.38 0.09 21.65
N GLU A 135 -5.36 -1.05 20.97
CA GLU A 135 -6.32 -2.14 21.16
C GLU A 135 -6.22 -2.72 22.56
N LYS A 136 -7.32 -2.68 23.31
CA LYS A 136 -7.42 -3.33 24.61
C LYS A 136 -8.33 -4.53 24.50
N ARG A 137 -7.75 -5.71 24.59
CA ARG A 137 -8.49 -6.97 24.66
C ARG A 137 -8.89 -7.30 26.08
N ILE A 138 -9.90 -8.16 26.25
CA ILE A 138 -10.33 -8.60 27.58
C ILE A 138 -9.18 -9.20 28.35
N GLU A 139 -8.31 -10.00 27.70
CA GLU A 139 -7.11 -10.60 28.32
C GLU A 139 -6.11 -9.59 28.91
N ASN A 140 -6.07 -8.36 28.35
CA ASN A 140 -5.13 -7.32 28.78
C ASN A 140 -5.71 -6.41 29.88
N VAL A 141 -7.03 -6.48 30.13
CA VAL A 141 -7.76 -5.57 31.04
C VAL A 141 -8.50 -6.34 32.13
N ALA A 142 -8.58 -7.67 32.02
CA ALA A 142 -9.28 -8.51 32.96
C ALA A 142 -8.64 -9.89 33.09
N GLU A 143 -8.66 -10.43 34.29
CA GLU A 143 -8.33 -11.81 34.53
C GLU A 143 -9.50 -12.73 34.13
N VAL A 144 -9.24 -13.70 33.25
CA VAL A 144 -10.24 -14.63 32.74
C VAL A 144 -9.95 -16.03 33.30
N THR A 145 -10.81 -16.51 34.19
CA THR A 145 -10.70 -17.82 34.82
C THR A 145 -11.84 -18.75 34.41
N ILE A 146 -11.60 -20.07 34.44
CA ILE A 146 -12.62 -21.09 34.17
C ILE A 146 -12.98 -21.74 35.51
N ASN A 147 -14.26 -21.71 35.84
CA ASN A 147 -14.81 -22.46 36.94
C ASN A 147 -15.44 -23.76 36.41
N LEU A 148 -14.70 -24.87 36.60
CA LEU A 148 -15.12 -26.17 36.09
C LEU A 148 -16.31 -26.74 36.86
N SER A 149 -16.48 -26.36 38.14
CA SER A 149 -17.57 -26.85 38.99
C SER A 149 -18.94 -26.30 38.55
N GLU A 150 -18.97 -25.06 38.05
CA GLU A 150 -20.19 -24.37 37.60
C GLU A 150 -20.32 -24.31 36.07
N ASN A 151 -19.37 -24.94 35.34
CA ASN A 151 -19.28 -24.85 33.88
C ASN A 151 -19.37 -23.40 33.37
N SER A 152 -18.68 -22.50 34.08
CA SER A 152 -18.74 -21.04 33.84
C SER A 152 -17.37 -20.43 33.59
N ILE A 153 -17.34 -19.26 32.94
CA ILE A 153 -16.15 -18.45 32.74
C ILE A 153 -16.32 -17.16 33.52
N GLU A 154 -15.41 -16.91 34.44
CA GLU A 154 -15.39 -15.70 35.25
C GLU A 154 -14.40 -14.69 34.69
N ILE A 155 -14.83 -13.45 34.55
CA ILE A 155 -14.04 -12.34 34.05
C ILE A 155 -13.97 -11.26 35.14
N LYS A 156 -12.77 -11.00 35.62
CA LYS A 156 -12.52 -10.07 36.71
C LYS A 156 -11.73 -8.88 36.17
N PRO A 157 -12.39 -7.74 35.80
CA PRO A 157 -11.70 -6.59 35.26
C PRO A 157 -10.87 -5.89 36.38
N GLU A 158 -9.68 -5.41 35.99
CA GLU A 158 -8.85 -4.58 36.88
C GLU A 158 -9.53 -3.26 37.20
N ASN A 159 -10.31 -2.70 36.26
CA ASN A 159 -11.04 -1.45 36.44
C ASN A 159 -12.54 -1.68 36.27
N PRO A 160 -13.38 -1.33 37.28
CA PRO A 160 -14.83 -1.52 37.24
C PRO A 160 -15.55 -0.83 36.06
N LYS A 161 -14.95 0.20 35.47
CA LYS A 161 -15.51 0.93 34.32
C LYS A 161 -15.69 0.03 33.10
N TYR A 162 -14.85 -0.99 32.94
CA TYR A 162 -14.91 -1.88 31.78
C TYR A 162 -16.01 -2.94 31.87
N ILE A 163 -16.63 -3.17 33.04
CA ILE A 163 -17.65 -4.21 33.24
C ILE A 163 -18.82 -4.04 32.24
N HIS A 164 -19.35 -2.81 32.10
CA HIS A 164 -20.46 -2.53 31.22
C HIS A 164 -20.10 -2.73 29.74
N VAL A 165 -18.92 -2.23 29.33
CA VAL A 165 -18.44 -2.34 27.95
C VAL A 165 -18.18 -3.80 27.58
N MET A 166 -17.57 -4.55 28.49
CA MET A 166 -17.34 -6.00 28.30
C MET A 166 -18.66 -6.76 28.17
N GLU A 167 -19.65 -6.49 29.01
CA GLU A 167 -20.95 -7.10 28.94
C GLU A 167 -21.61 -6.88 27.56
N GLU A 168 -21.61 -5.64 27.07
CA GLU A 168 -22.17 -5.30 25.75
C GLU A 168 -21.44 -5.98 24.60
N VAL A 169 -20.10 -5.95 24.63
CA VAL A 169 -19.27 -6.54 23.58
C VAL A 169 -19.45 -8.05 23.53
N ILE A 170 -19.48 -8.72 24.69
CA ILE A 170 -19.67 -10.17 24.78
C ILE A 170 -21.07 -10.54 24.29
N LYS A 171 -22.13 -9.84 24.71
CA LYS A 171 -23.50 -10.06 24.24
C LYS A 171 -23.64 -9.93 22.73
N LYS A 172 -22.96 -8.96 22.11
CA LYS A 172 -23.01 -8.74 20.67
C LYS A 172 -22.29 -9.81 19.86
N LYS A 173 -21.16 -10.31 20.37
CA LYS A 173 -20.25 -11.18 19.59
C LYS A 173 -20.36 -12.67 19.91
N VAL A 174 -20.80 -13.03 21.10
CA VAL A 174 -20.95 -14.43 21.50
C VAL A 174 -22.41 -14.75 21.67
N LYS A 175 -22.90 -15.70 20.88
CA LYS A 175 -24.28 -16.19 20.93
C LYS A 175 -24.37 -17.43 21.84
N LYS A 176 -25.55 -17.69 22.40
CA LYS A 176 -25.86 -18.88 23.23
C LYS A 176 -25.14 -18.90 24.59
N ILE A 177 -24.98 -17.75 25.21
CA ILE A 177 -24.47 -17.59 26.56
C ILE A 177 -25.46 -16.82 27.41
N GLU A 178 -25.40 -17.01 28.70
CA GLU A 178 -26.05 -16.20 29.74
C GLU A 178 -24.96 -15.45 30.50
N ILE A 179 -25.19 -14.18 30.81
CA ILE A 179 -24.22 -13.33 31.48
C ILE A 179 -24.81 -12.88 32.80
N HIS A 180 -24.20 -13.29 33.87
CA HIS A 180 -24.55 -12.88 35.22
C HIS A 180 -23.57 -11.83 35.74
N LYS A 181 -24.06 -10.61 35.93
CA LYS A 181 -23.27 -9.51 36.43
C LYS A 181 -23.24 -9.52 37.93
N LYS A 182 -22.08 -9.71 38.51
CA LYS A 182 -21.80 -9.49 39.94
C LYS A 182 -21.05 -8.17 40.15
N ARG A 183 -20.97 -7.69 41.38
CA ARG A 183 -20.36 -6.35 41.65
C ARG A 183 -18.92 -6.21 41.17
N THR A 184 -18.14 -7.27 41.20
CA THR A 184 -16.70 -7.28 40.94
C THR A 184 -16.27 -8.11 39.73
N TYR A 185 -17.14 -8.96 39.18
CA TYR A 185 -16.85 -9.84 38.06
C TYR A 185 -18.09 -10.18 37.25
N LEU A 186 -17.85 -10.64 36.03
CA LEU A 186 -18.87 -11.16 35.12
C LEU A 186 -18.76 -12.69 35.10
N SER A 187 -19.84 -13.40 35.37
CA SER A 187 -19.93 -14.85 35.17
C SER A 187 -20.65 -15.12 33.86
N ILE A 188 -20.06 -15.94 33.02
CA ILE A 188 -20.61 -16.32 31.71
C ILE A 188 -20.90 -17.80 31.73
N GLU A 189 -22.16 -18.14 31.61
CA GLU A 189 -22.66 -19.51 31.59
C GLU A 189 -23.13 -19.87 30.17
N PRO A 190 -22.60 -20.91 29.57
CA PRO A 190 -23.12 -21.40 28.28
C PRO A 190 -24.48 -22.06 28.47
N LYS A 191 -25.43 -21.83 27.54
CA LYS A 191 -26.79 -22.42 27.59
C LYS A 191 -26.81 -23.94 27.46
N LYS A 192 -25.72 -24.59 27.14
CA LYS A 192 -25.50 -26.03 27.11
C LYS A 192 -24.25 -26.37 27.86
N GLU A 193 -24.26 -27.49 28.57
CA GLU A 193 -23.04 -28.02 29.16
C GLU A 193 -21.98 -28.24 28.06
N LEU A 194 -20.84 -27.58 28.22
CA LEU A 194 -19.70 -27.68 27.33
C LEU A 194 -18.64 -28.60 27.91
N THR A 195 -17.94 -29.30 27.05
CA THR A 195 -16.74 -30.05 27.45
C THR A 195 -15.64 -29.11 27.87
N VAL A 196 -14.68 -29.58 28.67
CA VAL A 196 -13.52 -28.76 29.10
C VAL A 196 -12.76 -28.14 27.93
N LYS A 197 -12.68 -28.85 26.78
CA LYS A 197 -12.05 -28.36 25.56
C LYS A 197 -12.83 -27.21 24.95
N GLU A 198 -14.15 -27.32 24.88
CA GLU A 198 -15.04 -26.28 24.35
C GLU A 198 -15.04 -25.03 25.24
N LEU A 199 -14.99 -25.20 26.56
CA LEU A 199 -14.86 -24.09 27.51
C LEU A 199 -13.54 -23.33 27.32
N ARG A 200 -12.44 -24.05 27.10
CA ARG A 200 -11.14 -23.40 26.80
C ARG A 200 -11.22 -22.61 25.51
N THR A 201 -11.78 -23.18 24.46
CA THR A 201 -11.95 -22.46 23.18
C THR A 201 -12.87 -21.24 23.34
N LEU A 202 -13.93 -21.35 24.13
CA LEU A 202 -14.81 -20.22 24.45
C LEU A 202 -14.09 -19.15 25.25
N LYS A 203 -13.27 -19.53 26.26
CA LYS A 203 -12.41 -18.61 27.00
C LYS A 203 -11.49 -17.83 26.07
N GLU A 204 -10.76 -18.52 25.20
CA GLU A 204 -9.83 -17.88 24.24
C GLU A 204 -10.57 -16.91 23.31
N ARG A 205 -11.73 -17.30 22.81
CA ARG A 205 -12.57 -16.40 21.99
C ARG A 205 -13.04 -15.17 22.76
N ILE A 206 -13.40 -15.30 24.03
CA ILE A 206 -13.83 -14.17 24.85
C ILE A 206 -12.61 -13.30 25.21
N ALA A 207 -11.48 -13.89 25.58
CA ALA A 207 -10.25 -13.19 25.93
C ALA A 207 -9.74 -12.31 24.77
N ALA A 208 -9.87 -12.79 23.54
CA ALA A 208 -9.47 -12.08 22.32
C ALA A 208 -10.44 -10.96 21.88
N LEU A 209 -11.56 -10.72 22.59
CA LEU A 209 -12.50 -9.66 22.23
C LEU A 209 -11.94 -8.28 22.60
N VAL A 210 -12.05 -7.34 21.67
CA VAL A 210 -11.63 -5.95 21.87
C VAL A 210 -12.71 -5.19 22.63
N VAL A 211 -12.31 -4.55 23.73
CA VAL A 211 -13.17 -3.76 24.62
C VAL A 211 -13.05 -2.28 24.35
N ASP A 212 -11.84 -1.80 24.07
CA ASP A 212 -11.53 -0.39 23.88
C ASP A 212 -10.39 -0.24 22.86
N GLY A 213 -10.25 0.96 22.27
CA GLY A 213 -9.26 1.21 21.25
C GLY A 213 -9.69 0.81 19.85
N VAL A 214 -8.77 0.86 18.91
CA VAL A 214 -8.97 0.53 17.49
C VAL A 214 -8.44 -0.88 17.23
N LYS A 215 -9.31 -1.75 16.71
CA LYS A 215 -8.94 -3.12 16.40
C LYS A 215 -7.77 -3.17 15.41
N GLY A 216 -6.76 -3.94 15.73
CA GLY A 216 -5.59 -4.14 14.88
C GLY A 216 -4.40 -3.24 15.24
N ILE A 217 -4.51 -2.34 16.20
CA ILE A 217 -3.39 -1.50 16.68
C ILE A 217 -2.89 -2.04 18.01
N GLU A 218 -1.77 -2.74 17.98
CA GLU A 218 -1.20 -3.38 19.18
C GLU A 218 -0.41 -2.40 20.05
N ASN A 219 0.29 -1.45 19.41
CA ASN A 219 1.10 -0.46 20.09
C ASN A 219 1.13 0.86 19.33
N ALA A 220 1.42 1.96 20.02
CA ALA A 220 1.56 3.28 19.44
C ALA A 220 2.67 4.07 20.16
N ILE A 221 3.57 4.64 19.39
CA ILE A 221 4.72 5.42 19.88
C ILE A 221 4.60 6.84 19.33
N VAL A 222 4.83 7.82 20.18
CA VAL A 222 4.83 9.23 19.81
C VAL A 222 6.28 9.64 19.50
N ILE A 223 6.50 10.19 18.32
CA ILE A 223 7.80 10.65 17.83
C ILE A 223 7.65 12.11 17.40
N ARG A 224 8.69 12.89 17.60
CA ARG A 224 8.76 14.26 17.07
C ARG A 224 9.53 14.25 15.76
N GLU A 225 8.90 14.71 14.70
CA GLU A 225 9.52 14.88 13.38
C GLU A 225 9.42 16.35 12.97
N GLY A 226 10.53 17.07 13.05
CA GLY A 226 10.56 18.52 12.84
C GLY A 226 9.68 19.25 13.86
N ASP A 227 8.63 19.92 13.37
CA ASP A 227 7.69 20.68 14.19
C ASP A 227 6.39 19.89 14.49
N ASP A 228 6.21 18.71 13.89
CA ASP A 228 5.03 17.89 14.05
C ASP A 228 5.25 16.74 15.05
N TRP A 229 4.22 16.49 15.88
CA TRP A 229 4.15 15.29 16.72
C TRP A 229 3.42 14.20 15.97
N ILE A 230 4.15 13.12 15.67
CA ILE A 230 3.69 11.99 14.85
C ILE A 230 3.48 10.78 15.74
N ILE A 231 2.42 10.02 15.44
CA ILE A 231 2.15 8.77 16.12
C ILE A 231 2.40 7.63 15.15
N GLN A 232 3.42 6.84 15.44
CA GLN A 232 3.67 5.59 14.72
C GLN A 232 3.02 4.43 15.45
N THR A 233 2.24 3.62 14.72
CA THR A 233 1.54 2.47 15.28
C THR A 233 2.16 1.18 14.80
N PHE A 234 2.09 0.15 15.63
CA PHE A 234 2.28 -1.24 15.24
C PHE A 234 0.89 -1.85 15.06
N GLY A 235 0.64 -2.32 13.86
CA GLY A 235 -0.71 -2.63 13.41
C GLY A 235 -1.36 -1.51 12.61
N SER A 236 -2.31 -1.84 11.75
CA SER A 236 -2.98 -0.88 10.89
C SER A 236 -4.50 -1.04 10.87
N ASN A 237 -5.21 0.08 10.89
CA ASN A 237 -6.64 0.19 10.62
C ASN A 237 -6.97 1.62 10.19
N LEU A 238 -6.55 1.95 8.98
CA LEU A 238 -6.66 3.31 8.45
C LEU A 238 -8.11 3.78 8.36
N ALA A 239 -9.04 2.87 8.01
CA ALA A 239 -10.45 3.20 7.85
C ALA A 239 -11.11 3.71 9.15
N GLU A 240 -10.70 3.20 10.31
CA GLU A 240 -11.21 3.63 11.61
C GLU A 240 -10.51 4.91 12.10
N ILE A 241 -9.21 5.00 11.90
CA ILE A 241 -8.41 6.17 12.29
C ILE A 241 -8.84 7.43 11.53
N LEU A 242 -9.09 7.33 10.23
CA LEU A 242 -9.56 8.47 9.44
C LEU A 242 -10.97 8.97 9.82
N LYS A 243 -11.77 8.20 10.54
CA LYS A 243 -13.06 8.69 11.07
C LYS A 243 -12.89 9.60 12.28
N MET A 244 -11.72 9.59 12.92
CA MET A 244 -11.46 10.42 14.10
C MET A 244 -11.20 11.87 13.70
N GLY A 245 -11.95 12.79 14.27
CA GLY A 245 -11.90 14.22 13.93
C GLY A 245 -10.58 14.93 14.25
N GLU A 246 -9.73 14.32 15.08
CA GLU A 246 -8.44 14.85 15.55
C GLU A 246 -7.31 14.63 14.54
N VAL A 247 -7.51 13.65 13.60
CA VAL A 247 -6.51 13.20 12.62
C VAL A 247 -6.49 14.07 11.38
N ASP A 248 -5.31 14.33 10.85
CA ASP A 248 -5.14 14.96 9.54
C ASP A 248 -5.20 13.90 8.44
N HIS A 249 -6.31 13.91 7.70
CA HIS A 249 -6.59 12.96 6.63
C HIS A 249 -5.64 13.09 5.42
N SER A 250 -4.99 14.24 5.26
CA SER A 250 -4.14 14.51 4.09
C SER A 250 -2.72 13.97 4.24
N LYS A 251 -2.28 13.80 5.50
CA LYS A 251 -0.90 13.38 5.80
C LYS A 251 -0.82 11.95 6.36
N THR A 252 -1.92 11.44 6.94
CA THR A 252 -1.94 10.12 7.59
C THR A 252 -1.96 8.99 6.57
N TYR A 253 -1.07 8.02 6.71
CA TYR A 253 -0.96 6.87 5.81
C TYR A 253 -0.60 5.58 6.55
N SER A 254 -0.83 4.45 5.89
CA SER A 254 -0.44 3.10 6.31
C SER A 254 0.62 2.55 5.36
N ASN A 255 1.46 1.66 5.83
CA ASN A 255 2.45 0.99 4.99
C ASN A 255 1.86 -0.17 4.15
N ASN A 256 0.54 -0.43 4.23
CA ASN A 256 -0.14 -1.49 3.50
C ASN A 256 -0.80 -0.95 2.21
N PRO A 257 -0.30 -1.28 1.00
CA PRO A 257 -0.87 -0.80 -0.25
C PRO A 257 -2.32 -1.21 -0.47
N HIS A 258 -2.72 -2.41 -0.01
CA HIS A 258 -4.10 -2.89 -0.16
C HIS A 258 -5.09 -2.12 0.73
N GLU A 259 -4.66 -1.73 1.91
CA GLU A 259 -5.48 -0.93 2.81
C GLU A 259 -5.68 0.48 2.26
N ILE A 260 -4.60 1.10 1.79
CA ILE A 260 -4.64 2.42 1.14
C ILE A 260 -5.52 2.39 -0.12
N ALA A 261 -5.38 1.36 -0.97
CA ALA A 261 -6.21 1.21 -2.15
C ALA A 261 -7.71 1.17 -1.84
N LYS A 262 -8.09 0.50 -0.75
CA LYS A 262 -9.50 0.40 -0.32
C LYS A 262 -10.06 1.69 0.28
N VAL A 263 -9.24 2.47 0.98
CA VAL A 263 -9.69 3.63 1.75
C VAL A 263 -9.51 4.94 0.99
N LEU A 264 -8.36 5.13 0.36
CA LEU A 264 -7.97 6.36 -0.34
C LEU A 264 -7.99 6.23 -1.86
N GLY A 265 -8.06 5.02 -2.38
CA GLY A 265 -8.09 4.73 -3.81
C GLY A 265 -6.76 4.25 -4.37
N ILE A 266 -6.79 3.81 -5.64
CA ILE A 266 -5.66 3.12 -6.29
C ILE A 266 -4.47 4.06 -6.54
N GLU A 267 -4.73 5.33 -6.85
CA GLU A 267 -3.67 6.33 -7.06
C GLU A 267 -2.85 6.60 -5.79
N ALA A 268 -3.53 6.63 -4.63
CA ALA A 268 -2.85 6.75 -3.35
C ALA A 268 -1.99 5.51 -3.06
N ALA A 269 -2.47 4.32 -3.40
CA ALA A 269 -1.69 3.09 -3.26
C ALA A 269 -0.49 3.04 -4.20
N ARG A 270 -0.63 3.55 -5.43
CA ARG A 270 0.46 3.73 -6.38
C ARG A 270 1.57 4.60 -5.78
N ASN A 271 1.21 5.76 -5.28
CA ASN A 271 2.18 6.68 -4.68
C ASN A 271 2.85 6.06 -3.44
N LEU A 272 2.09 5.34 -2.62
CA LEU A 272 2.65 4.61 -1.48
C LEU A 272 3.70 3.58 -1.91
N VAL A 273 3.42 2.80 -2.97
CA VAL A 273 4.39 1.79 -3.49
C VAL A 273 5.70 2.48 -3.89
N ILE A 274 5.61 3.64 -4.55
CA ILE A 274 6.79 4.41 -4.96
C ILE A 274 7.57 4.90 -3.73
N GLU A 275 6.89 5.54 -2.80
CA GLU A 275 7.51 6.13 -1.60
C GLU A 275 8.15 5.07 -0.70
N GLU A 276 7.46 3.98 -0.43
CA GLU A 276 7.97 2.90 0.41
C GLU A 276 9.14 2.16 -0.24
N ALA A 277 9.08 1.89 -1.57
CA ALA A 277 10.19 1.28 -2.29
C ALA A 277 11.41 2.21 -2.34
N TYR A 278 11.20 3.48 -2.61
CA TYR A 278 12.26 4.48 -2.62
C TYR A 278 12.93 4.62 -1.24
N LYS A 279 12.11 4.71 -0.19
CA LYS A 279 12.57 4.77 1.20
C LYS A 279 13.39 3.54 1.59
N ALA A 280 12.91 2.34 1.25
CA ALA A 280 13.62 1.10 1.54
C ALA A 280 14.99 1.03 0.85
N MET A 281 15.13 1.60 -0.35
CA MET A 281 16.40 1.69 -1.06
C MET A 281 17.31 2.77 -0.46
N GLN A 282 16.79 3.95 -0.18
CA GLN A 282 17.55 5.05 0.44
C GLN A 282 18.12 4.69 1.81
N GLU A 283 17.35 3.98 2.64
CA GLU A 283 17.81 3.51 3.96
C GLU A 283 19.03 2.59 3.87
N GLN A 284 19.22 1.92 2.72
CA GLN A 284 20.39 1.10 2.42
C GLN A 284 21.51 1.89 1.72
N GLY A 285 21.34 3.20 1.51
CA GLY A 285 22.30 4.04 0.81
C GLY A 285 22.37 3.77 -0.70
N LEU A 286 21.29 3.26 -1.28
CA LEU A 286 21.18 2.96 -2.70
C LEU A 286 20.36 4.07 -3.37
N ASP A 287 20.92 4.68 -4.39
CA ASP A 287 20.26 5.71 -5.20
C ASP A 287 19.72 5.09 -6.48
N VAL A 288 18.39 5.12 -6.62
CA VAL A 288 17.65 4.59 -7.77
C VAL A 288 16.75 5.69 -8.30
N ASP A 289 16.75 5.89 -9.62
CA ASP A 289 15.89 6.89 -10.25
C ASP A 289 14.41 6.53 -10.00
N ILE A 290 13.68 7.49 -9.43
CA ILE A 290 12.27 7.35 -9.05
C ILE A 290 11.37 6.98 -10.24
N ARG A 291 11.79 7.30 -11.48
CA ARG A 291 11.05 6.95 -12.70
C ARG A 291 10.90 5.45 -12.87
N PHE A 292 11.92 4.67 -12.53
CA PHE A 292 11.85 3.21 -12.60
C PHE A 292 10.87 2.64 -11.58
N LEU A 293 10.89 3.18 -10.35
CA LEU A 293 9.93 2.78 -9.31
C LEU A 293 8.50 3.16 -9.70
N SER A 294 8.33 4.34 -10.29
CA SER A 294 7.03 4.78 -10.80
C SER A 294 6.48 3.85 -11.88
N LEU A 295 7.32 3.42 -12.83
CA LEU A 295 6.92 2.49 -13.88
C LEU A 295 6.47 1.14 -13.31
N VAL A 296 7.17 0.63 -12.29
CA VAL A 296 6.77 -0.62 -11.60
C VAL A 296 5.45 -0.44 -10.87
N ALA A 297 5.27 0.67 -10.14
CA ALA A 297 4.03 0.95 -9.43
C ALA A 297 2.84 1.11 -10.41
N ASP A 298 3.05 1.75 -11.57
CA ASP A 298 2.04 1.87 -12.63
C ASP A 298 1.56 0.51 -13.11
N ILE A 299 2.48 -0.39 -13.42
CA ILE A 299 2.14 -1.74 -13.87
C ILE A 299 1.42 -2.54 -12.77
N MET A 300 1.83 -2.39 -11.50
CA MET A 300 1.19 -3.06 -10.38
C MET A 300 -0.26 -2.60 -10.17
N THR A 301 -0.56 -1.33 -10.46
CA THR A 301 -1.85 -0.70 -10.14
C THR A 301 -2.75 -0.46 -11.36
N PHE A 302 -2.25 -0.65 -12.57
CA PHE A 302 -2.95 -0.38 -13.85
C PHE A 302 -4.35 -1.01 -13.95
N GLY A 303 -4.56 -2.17 -13.34
CA GLY A 303 -5.85 -2.86 -13.38
C GLY A 303 -6.88 -2.39 -12.36
N GLY A 304 -6.62 -1.30 -11.61
CA GLY A 304 -7.49 -0.83 -10.54
C GLY A 304 -7.34 -1.57 -9.21
N ASP A 305 -6.55 -2.65 -9.19
CA ASP A 305 -6.19 -3.43 -8.01
C ASP A 305 -4.67 -3.50 -7.88
N VAL A 306 -4.15 -3.55 -6.66
CA VAL A 306 -2.72 -3.76 -6.43
C VAL A 306 -2.37 -5.22 -6.71
N LYS A 307 -1.53 -5.45 -7.71
CA LYS A 307 -1.12 -6.79 -8.16
C LYS A 307 0.39 -6.99 -7.96
N PRO A 308 0.84 -8.18 -7.55
CA PRO A 308 2.26 -8.49 -7.50
C PRO A 308 2.88 -8.52 -8.90
N ILE A 309 4.19 -8.30 -8.99
CA ILE A 309 4.92 -8.36 -10.26
C ILE A 309 5.05 -9.81 -10.74
N GLY A 310 5.12 -10.77 -9.82
CA GLY A 310 5.39 -12.18 -10.06
C GLY A 310 4.29 -12.93 -10.82
N ARG A 311 4.41 -14.27 -10.84
CA ARG A 311 3.55 -15.19 -11.60
C ARG A 311 2.05 -15.07 -11.34
N TYR A 312 1.65 -14.70 -10.13
CA TYR A 312 0.24 -14.53 -9.77
C TYR A 312 -0.32 -13.15 -10.10
N GLY A 313 0.50 -12.24 -10.56
CA GLY A 313 0.14 -10.86 -10.88
C GLY A 313 0.41 -10.48 -12.32
N VAL A 314 1.27 -9.49 -12.51
CA VAL A 314 1.55 -8.88 -13.82
C VAL A 314 2.14 -9.89 -14.80
N ALA A 315 3.17 -10.63 -14.41
CA ALA A 315 3.85 -11.58 -15.29
C ALA A 315 2.92 -12.72 -15.74
N GLY A 316 2.08 -13.24 -14.85
CA GLY A 316 1.15 -14.33 -15.17
C GLY A 316 -0.10 -13.90 -15.94
N LYS A 317 -0.35 -12.59 -16.07
CA LYS A 317 -1.51 -12.02 -16.80
C LYS A 317 -1.15 -11.35 -18.12
N LYS A 318 0.09 -11.51 -18.59
CA LYS A 318 0.48 -11.01 -19.91
C LYS A 318 -0.43 -11.57 -21.00
N GLU A 319 -0.69 -10.80 -22.05
CA GLU A 319 -1.53 -11.22 -23.18
C GLU A 319 -0.92 -12.39 -23.93
N SER A 320 0.41 -12.35 -24.18
CA SER A 320 1.14 -13.41 -24.87
C SER A 320 1.23 -14.70 -24.05
N VAL A 321 0.84 -15.79 -24.67
CA VAL A 321 0.96 -17.15 -24.11
C VAL A 321 2.41 -17.57 -24.00
N LEU A 322 3.22 -17.29 -25.02
CA LEU A 322 4.63 -17.62 -25.07
C LEU A 322 5.42 -16.88 -23.98
N ALA A 323 5.15 -15.58 -23.79
CA ALA A 323 5.77 -14.79 -22.74
C ALA A 323 5.43 -15.32 -21.33
N ARG A 324 4.18 -15.76 -21.08
CA ARG A 324 3.80 -16.40 -19.81
C ARG A 324 4.50 -17.75 -19.63
N ALA A 325 4.52 -18.56 -20.68
CA ALA A 325 5.12 -19.88 -20.65
C ALA A 325 6.66 -19.84 -20.47
N SER A 326 7.32 -18.78 -20.95
CA SER A 326 8.76 -18.60 -20.76
C SER A 326 9.17 -18.25 -19.33
N PHE A 327 8.25 -17.66 -18.57
CA PHE A 327 8.55 -17.21 -17.21
C PHE A 327 8.41 -18.35 -16.18
N GLU A 328 7.21 -18.94 -16.06
CA GLU A 328 6.91 -20.04 -15.13
C GLU A 328 5.70 -20.86 -15.61
N GLU A 329 5.54 -22.09 -15.09
CA GLU A 329 4.40 -22.98 -15.35
C GLU A 329 4.17 -23.26 -16.86
N THR A 330 5.24 -23.44 -17.62
CA THR A 330 5.26 -23.58 -19.09
C THR A 330 4.20 -24.55 -19.60
N THR A 331 4.17 -25.78 -19.09
CA THR A 331 3.25 -26.84 -19.54
C THR A 331 1.79 -26.44 -19.34
N LYS A 332 1.46 -25.86 -18.19
CA LYS A 332 0.10 -25.42 -17.84
C LYS A 332 -0.40 -24.30 -18.77
N HIS A 333 0.47 -23.31 -19.04
CA HIS A 333 0.11 -22.20 -19.94
C HIS A 333 -0.10 -22.67 -21.37
N LEU A 334 0.78 -23.54 -21.90
CA LEU A 334 0.67 -24.07 -23.24
C LEU A 334 -0.55 -25.00 -23.39
N THR A 335 -0.80 -25.91 -22.42
CA THR A 335 -1.95 -26.79 -22.45
C THR A 335 -3.27 -26.02 -22.41
N ASN A 336 -3.37 -25.02 -21.52
CA ASN A 336 -4.55 -24.17 -21.42
C ASN A 336 -4.79 -23.35 -22.69
N ALA A 337 -3.73 -22.84 -23.31
CA ALA A 337 -3.82 -22.11 -24.57
C ALA A 337 -4.26 -23.00 -25.73
N ALA A 338 -3.70 -24.19 -25.83
CA ALA A 338 -4.07 -25.19 -26.84
C ALA A 338 -5.55 -25.59 -26.68
N ALA A 339 -6.01 -25.87 -25.45
CA ALA A 339 -7.40 -26.24 -25.17
C ALA A 339 -8.41 -25.13 -25.53
N ARG A 340 -7.98 -23.85 -25.47
CA ARG A 340 -8.82 -22.68 -25.80
C ARG A 340 -8.67 -22.19 -27.23
N GLY A 341 -7.75 -22.73 -28.00
CA GLY A 341 -7.37 -22.23 -29.32
C GLY A 341 -6.89 -20.78 -29.29
N ALA A 342 -6.15 -20.39 -28.23
CA ALA A 342 -5.69 -19.03 -28.03
C ALA A 342 -4.65 -18.64 -29.10
N LYS A 343 -4.78 -17.41 -29.62
CA LYS A 343 -3.79 -16.82 -30.55
C LYS A 343 -2.85 -15.92 -29.76
N ASP A 344 -1.55 -15.99 -30.07
CA ASP A 344 -0.56 -15.09 -29.49
C ASP A 344 -0.40 -13.86 -30.39
N PRO A 345 -0.51 -12.62 -29.86
CA PRO A 345 -0.41 -11.41 -30.67
C PRO A 345 1.02 -11.05 -31.09
N LEU A 346 2.06 -11.70 -30.51
CA LEU A 346 3.49 -11.48 -30.81
C LEU A 346 3.95 -10.01 -30.69
N LYS A 347 3.42 -9.28 -29.73
CA LYS A 347 3.70 -7.84 -29.54
C LYS A 347 4.90 -7.55 -28.62
N GLY A 348 5.34 -8.52 -27.83
CA GLY A 348 6.40 -8.35 -26.85
C GLY A 348 7.77 -8.85 -27.33
N LEU A 349 8.73 -8.82 -26.40
CA LEU A 349 10.12 -9.18 -26.69
C LEU A 349 10.32 -10.70 -26.71
N PHE A 350 9.86 -11.40 -25.66
CA PHE A 350 10.15 -12.82 -25.48
C PHE A 350 9.54 -13.70 -26.57
N GLU A 351 8.30 -13.47 -26.93
CA GLU A 351 7.58 -14.23 -27.95
C GLU A 351 8.23 -14.06 -29.32
N ASN A 352 8.65 -12.86 -29.69
CA ASN A 352 9.34 -12.60 -30.96
C ASN A 352 10.72 -13.22 -30.98
N LEU A 353 11.47 -13.14 -29.87
CA LEU A 353 12.77 -13.78 -29.73
C LEU A 353 12.66 -15.31 -29.86
N MET A 354 11.65 -15.94 -29.23
CA MET A 354 11.44 -17.39 -29.31
C MET A 354 11.13 -17.89 -30.71
N ILE A 355 10.45 -17.08 -31.53
CA ILE A 355 10.06 -17.45 -32.90
C ILE A 355 11.12 -17.01 -33.91
N GLY A 356 12.09 -16.18 -33.53
CA GLY A 356 13.11 -15.65 -34.41
C GLY A 356 12.67 -14.44 -35.22
N ASN A 357 11.63 -13.73 -34.79
CA ASN A 357 11.19 -12.48 -35.37
C ASN A 357 12.01 -11.29 -34.87
N LEU A 358 11.92 -10.16 -35.58
CA LEU A 358 12.50 -8.91 -35.11
C LEU A 358 11.84 -8.50 -33.79
N VAL A 359 12.67 -8.17 -32.81
CA VAL A 359 12.21 -7.72 -31.50
C VAL A 359 11.71 -6.27 -31.61
N PRO A 360 10.49 -5.93 -31.14
CA PRO A 360 9.93 -4.60 -31.22
C PRO A 360 10.52 -3.65 -30.17
N ALA A 361 11.85 -3.53 -30.12
CA ALA A 361 12.62 -2.66 -29.25
C ALA A 361 13.83 -2.11 -30.00
N GLY A 362 14.27 -0.91 -29.66
CA GLY A 362 15.39 -0.26 -30.31
C GLY A 362 15.13 -0.04 -31.80
N THR A 363 16.11 -0.38 -32.64
CA THR A 363 16.01 -0.23 -34.11
C THR A 363 14.93 -1.12 -34.76
N GLY A 364 14.54 -2.23 -34.13
CA GLY A 364 13.46 -3.11 -34.61
C GLY A 364 12.05 -2.51 -34.50
N LYS A 365 11.90 -1.37 -33.81
CA LYS A 365 10.63 -0.63 -33.70
C LYS A 365 10.50 0.49 -34.77
N VAL A 366 11.53 0.71 -35.54
CA VAL A 366 11.54 1.78 -36.54
C VAL A 366 10.91 1.24 -37.83
N GLU A 367 9.77 1.76 -38.17
CA GLU A 367 9.14 1.52 -39.46
C GLU A 367 9.70 2.52 -40.51
N ILE A 368 10.29 1.98 -41.58
CA ILE A 368 10.79 2.78 -42.68
C ILE A 368 9.68 2.86 -43.72
N THR A 369 9.09 4.02 -43.86
CA THR A 369 8.11 4.30 -44.93
C THR A 369 8.78 5.03 -46.08
N SER A 370 8.58 4.56 -47.31
CA SER A 370 9.00 5.29 -48.53
C SER A 370 7.99 6.36 -48.83
N LEU A 371 8.47 7.58 -49.02
CA LEU A 371 7.66 8.70 -49.54
C LEU A 371 7.52 8.64 -51.07
N LEU A 372 8.12 7.66 -51.69
CA LEU A 372 8.06 7.45 -53.12
C LEU A 372 7.09 6.32 -53.45
N GLY A 373 5.91 6.61 -53.92
CA GLY A 373 5.08 5.62 -54.57
C GLY A 373 3.62 5.53 -54.16
N GLU A 374 2.90 6.61 -54.23
CA GLU A 374 1.46 6.63 -54.51
C GLU A 374 1.17 7.55 -55.70
N GLU A 375 1.97 7.46 -56.74
CA GLU A 375 1.60 7.91 -58.09
C GLU A 375 1.82 6.71 -58.98
N ASP A 376 0.76 6.05 -59.37
CA ASP A 376 0.55 5.04 -60.40
C ASP A 376 -0.13 3.77 -59.89
N GLU A 377 -1.46 3.87 -59.65
CA GLU A 377 -2.43 2.86 -60.12
C GLU A 377 -3.82 3.51 -60.28
#